data_da6ac5df065a8b0f05f348059a396497
#
_entry.id   da6ac5df065a8b0f05f348059a396497
#
_cell.length_a   1.000
_cell.length_b   1.000
_cell.length_c   1.000
_cell.angle_alpha   90.00
_cell.angle_beta   90.00
_cell.angle_gamma   90.00
#
_symmetry.space_group_name_H-M   'P 1'
#
loop_
_entity.id
_entity.type
_entity.pdbx_description
1 polymer ?
#
loop_
_entity_poly.entity_id
_entity_poly.type
_entity_poly.pdbx_seq_one_letter_code
_entity_poly.pdbx_strand_id
1 'polypeptide(L)'
;MTPDSLPLAPDFFMHRCLEMAKQGAGYVAPNPMVGAVLVHNGRIIGEGFHQQYGGPHAEVNCINSVREQDQDKISSSVLYVSLEPCSHFGKTPPCTDLVIANKIPEVVIGCRDPFKEVDGKGIEKLKAAGVKVIDGILEKECQQLNKRFFTFHTKHRPYIILKWAETGDGKIATADSTEGVEPHAQPSLNEETDLDKEISISGDSVLMASHKGGSRKGARLYISNEQTNRLIHKWRSEEASILIGTNTALLDDPELTTRNWNGPSPLRLVIDMDVKLPSSLKIFNDKQRTVIFNKIIHEQKDHLIYYQVTEDVSLVHQIVNALYQMKIQSVIVEGGARLLQSFIEEDMWDEARIIKNEELIISNGLAAPELEIKNADQEIKILGDSIKIYNHELG
;
A
#
# COMPACT_ATOMS: atom_id res chain seq x y z
N MET A 1 32.62 39.70 -2.13
CA MET A 1 31.56 39.50 -1.11
C MET A 1 30.52 38.62 -1.72
N THR A 2 30.52 37.36 -1.39
CA THR A 2 29.44 36.42 -1.75
C THR A 2 28.18 36.83 -0.98
N PRO A 3 26.98 36.82 -1.59
CA PRO A 3 25.76 37.14 -0.87
C PRO A 3 25.61 36.11 0.27
N ASP A 4 25.44 36.58 1.48
CA ASP A 4 25.05 35.78 2.65
C ASP A 4 23.75 35.03 2.27
N SER A 5 23.88 33.76 1.95
CA SER A 5 22.71 32.90 1.84
C SER A 5 22.10 32.80 3.24
N LEU A 6 20.88 33.30 3.41
CA LEU A 6 20.09 33.08 4.62
C LEU A 6 20.20 31.60 5.02
N PRO A 7 20.36 31.29 6.31
CA PRO A 7 20.39 29.90 6.75
C PRO A 7 19.11 29.21 6.29
N LEU A 8 19.26 28.08 5.58
CA LEU A 8 18.13 27.29 5.11
C LEU A 8 17.27 26.91 6.32
N ALA A 9 15.97 27.11 6.20
CA ALA A 9 15.03 26.80 7.28
C ALA A 9 15.06 25.29 7.63
N PRO A 10 14.80 24.89 8.88
CA PRO A 10 14.74 23.49 9.29
C PRO A 10 13.83 22.64 8.40
N ASP A 11 12.72 23.21 7.90
CA ASP A 11 11.76 22.57 7.00
C ASP A 11 12.42 22.09 5.71
N PHE A 12 13.40 22.82 5.17
CA PHE A 12 14.12 22.43 3.96
C PHE A 12 14.81 21.07 4.13
N PHE A 13 15.52 20.86 5.24
CA PHE A 13 16.22 19.61 5.51
C PHE A 13 15.25 18.49 5.88
N MET A 14 14.13 18.81 6.54
CA MET A 14 13.10 17.82 6.84
C MET A 14 12.37 17.38 5.57
N HIS A 15 12.07 18.27 4.62
CA HIS A 15 11.59 17.87 3.30
C HIS A 15 12.54 16.90 2.60
N ARG A 16 13.87 17.15 2.73
CA ARG A 16 14.87 16.22 2.19
C ARG A 16 14.82 14.85 2.88
N CYS A 17 14.63 14.81 4.21
CA CYS A 17 14.40 13.55 4.92
C CYS A 17 13.17 12.79 4.37
N LEU A 18 12.06 13.50 4.11
CA LEU A 18 10.85 12.92 3.54
C LEU A 18 11.07 12.38 2.11
N GLU A 19 11.83 13.09 1.27
CA GLU A 19 12.19 12.59 -0.07
C GLU A 19 13.01 11.31 -0.01
N MET A 20 14.01 11.27 0.89
CA MET A 20 14.82 10.08 1.12
C MET A 20 13.97 8.92 1.63
N ALA A 21 13.10 9.15 2.61
CA ALA A 21 12.25 8.13 3.22
C ALA A 21 11.32 7.45 2.21
N LYS A 22 10.76 8.19 1.24
CA LYS A 22 9.89 7.66 0.18
C LYS A 22 10.55 6.56 -0.67
N GLN A 23 11.88 6.54 -0.75
CA GLN A 23 12.61 5.51 -1.50
C GLN A 23 12.50 4.12 -0.86
N GLY A 24 12.12 4.03 0.43
CA GLY A 24 11.86 2.76 1.13
C GLY A 24 10.48 2.17 0.89
N ALA A 25 9.60 2.85 0.12
CA ALA A 25 8.23 2.40 -0.12
C ALA A 25 8.18 0.98 -0.71
N GLY A 26 7.35 0.11 -0.13
CA GLY A 26 7.18 -1.28 -0.54
C GLY A 26 8.25 -2.26 -0.01
N TYR A 27 9.36 -1.80 0.58
CA TYR A 27 10.46 -2.66 1.02
C TYR A 27 10.68 -2.70 2.54
N VAL A 28 10.20 -1.70 3.27
CA VAL A 28 10.50 -1.55 4.69
C VAL A 28 9.46 -2.14 5.62
N ALA A 29 8.23 -2.36 5.16
CA ALA A 29 7.15 -2.89 5.99
C ALA A 29 7.55 -4.22 6.69
N PRO A 30 7.21 -4.41 7.98
CA PRO A 30 6.35 -3.59 8.82
C PRO A 30 7.04 -2.38 9.49
N ASN A 31 8.31 -2.08 9.19
CA ASN A 31 8.99 -0.88 9.70
C ASN A 31 8.46 0.38 8.99
N PRO A 32 8.54 1.56 9.64
CA PRO A 32 8.20 2.83 9.00
C PRO A 32 9.23 3.24 7.94
N MET A 33 8.80 4.07 7.00
CA MET A 33 9.68 4.78 6.09
C MET A 33 10.36 5.93 6.82
N VAL A 34 11.68 5.88 6.95
CA VAL A 34 12.47 6.90 7.65
C VAL A 34 13.58 7.41 6.75
N GLY A 35 13.78 8.72 6.74
CA GLY A 35 14.91 9.38 6.10
C GLY A 35 15.66 10.25 7.08
N ALA A 36 16.98 10.35 6.93
CA ALA A 36 17.84 11.13 7.76
C ALA A 36 18.85 11.93 6.93
N VAL A 37 19.16 13.15 7.38
CA VAL A 37 20.10 14.07 6.72
C VAL A 37 21.01 14.69 7.78
N LEU A 38 22.31 14.64 7.57
CA LEU A 38 23.32 15.24 8.46
C LEU A 38 23.82 16.55 7.86
N VAL A 39 23.71 17.65 8.60
CA VAL A 39 23.97 19.02 8.14
C VAL A 39 25.08 19.68 8.95
N HIS A 40 26.10 20.15 8.26
CA HIS A 40 27.19 20.95 8.86
C HIS A 40 27.20 22.32 8.22
N ASN A 41 27.05 23.40 9.03
CA ASN A 41 27.07 24.80 8.56
C ASN A 41 26.15 25.02 7.33
N GLY A 42 24.92 24.51 7.35
CA GLY A 42 23.95 24.65 6.27
C GLY A 42 24.20 23.77 5.05
N ARG A 43 25.26 22.95 5.02
CA ARG A 43 25.58 22.00 3.95
C ARG A 43 25.27 20.58 4.38
N ILE A 44 24.57 19.85 3.56
CA ILE A 44 24.35 18.41 3.74
C ILE A 44 25.67 17.68 3.51
N ILE A 45 26.10 16.88 4.51
CA ILE A 45 27.32 16.08 4.46
C ILE A 45 27.05 14.58 4.46
N GLY A 46 25.84 14.16 4.84
CA GLY A 46 25.39 12.77 4.79
C GLY A 46 23.88 12.68 4.61
N GLU A 47 23.42 11.64 3.92
CA GLU A 47 22.01 11.34 3.68
C GLU A 47 21.76 9.84 3.74
N GLY A 48 20.61 9.43 4.26
CA GLY A 48 20.27 8.01 4.32
C GLY A 48 18.77 7.78 4.53
N PHE A 49 18.32 6.60 4.20
CA PHE A 49 16.96 6.16 4.46
C PHE A 49 16.96 4.68 4.86
N HIS A 50 15.89 4.25 5.52
CA HIS A 50 15.69 2.83 5.78
C HIS A 50 15.34 2.12 4.47
N GLN A 51 16.22 1.23 3.99
CA GLN A 51 16.15 0.68 2.64
C GLN A 51 15.27 -0.58 2.55
N GLN A 52 15.33 -1.42 3.58
CA GLN A 52 14.59 -2.68 3.63
C GLN A 52 14.39 -3.18 5.07
N TYR A 53 13.33 -3.96 5.27
CA TYR A 53 13.05 -4.58 6.56
C TYR A 53 14.23 -5.40 7.11
N GLY A 54 14.60 -5.13 8.36
CA GLY A 54 15.71 -5.79 9.04
C GLY A 54 17.10 -5.28 8.67
N GLY A 55 17.21 -4.34 7.74
CA GLY A 55 18.43 -3.64 7.40
C GLY A 55 18.74 -2.44 8.34
N PRO A 56 19.85 -1.72 8.08
CA PRO A 56 20.21 -0.53 8.85
C PRO A 56 19.12 0.56 8.80
N HIS A 57 18.96 1.29 9.90
CA HIS A 57 18.05 2.42 9.97
C HIS A 57 18.61 3.63 9.21
N ALA A 58 17.75 4.63 8.98
CA ALA A 58 18.09 5.82 8.20
C ALA A 58 19.31 6.57 8.76
N GLU A 59 19.38 6.69 10.09
CA GLU A 59 20.47 7.38 10.79
C GLU A 59 21.81 6.68 10.57
N VAL A 60 21.83 5.34 10.59
CA VAL A 60 23.03 4.53 10.31
C VAL A 60 23.48 4.75 8.87
N ASN A 61 22.56 4.66 7.91
CA ASN A 61 22.87 4.88 6.49
C ASN A 61 23.32 6.32 6.23
N CYS A 62 22.73 7.30 6.92
CA CYS A 62 23.10 8.71 6.83
C CYS A 62 24.54 8.95 7.30
N ILE A 63 24.89 8.46 8.48
CA ILE A 63 26.26 8.64 9.03
C ILE A 63 27.28 7.89 8.15
N ASN A 64 26.97 6.68 7.71
CA ASN A 64 27.84 5.89 6.85
C ASN A 64 28.05 6.52 5.45
N SER A 65 27.16 7.39 5.01
CA SER A 65 27.27 8.09 3.72
C SER A 65 28.21 9.29 3.75
N VAL A 66 28.63 9.72 4.95
CA VAL A 66 29.54 10.88 5.11
C VAL A 66 30.90 10.55 4.51
N ARG A 67 31.35 11.42 3.59
CA ARG A 67 32.63 11.26 2.91
C ARG A 67 33.79 11.39 3.89
N GLU A 68 34.93 10.72 3.63
CA GLU A 68 36.12 10.73 4.47
C GLU A 68 36.59 12.13 4.85
N GLN A 69 36.58 13.07 3.92
CA GLN A 69 36.92 14.47 4.10
C GLN A 69 36.00 15.29 5.02
N ASP A 70 34.85 14.75 5.39
CA ASP A 70 33.83 15.39 6.23
C ASP A 70 33.55 14.62 7.52
N GLN A 71 34.30 13.54 7.80
CA GLN A 71 34.09 12.68 8.98
C GLN A 71 34.34 13.44 10.29
N ASP A 72 35.34 14.34 10.31
CA ASP A 72 35.65 15.20 11.45
C ASP A 72 34.56 16.21 11.79
N LYS A 73 33.63 16.47 10.87
CA LYS A 73 32.51 17.41 11.00
C LYS A 73 31.26 16.80 11.64
N ILE A 74 31.17 15.48 11.72
CA ILE A 74 29.99 14.78 12.27
C ILE A 74 29.64 15.31 13.67
N SER A 75 30.65 15.44 14.56
CA SER A 75 30.48 15.89 15.94
C SER A 75 30.12 17.37 16.10
N SER A 76 30.06 18.14 15.03
CA SER A 76 29.64 19.54 14.99
C SER A 76 28.49 19.80 14.03
N SER A 77 27.77 18.73 13.68
CA SER A 77 26.63 18.75 12.73
C SER A 77 25.28 18.60 13.44
N VAL A 78 24.20 18.91 12.71
CA VAL A 78 22.83 18.71 13.13
C VAL A 78 22.26 17.51 12.34
N LEU A 79 21.68 16.55 13.04
CA LEU A 79 20.98 15.42 12.42
C LEU A 79 19.48 15.74 12.29
N TYR A 80 18.97 15.71 11.09
CA TYR A 80 17.54 15.75 10.79
C TYR A 80 17.05 14.33 10.54
N VAL A 81 15.90 13.95 11.11
CA VAL A 81 15.31 12.63 10.93
C VAL A 81 13.79 12.73 10.94
N SER A 82 13.12 12.07 9.98
CA SER A 82 11.67 12.20 9.80
C SER A 82 10.83 11.52 10.88
N LEU A 83 11.42 10.61 11.67
CA LEU A 83 10.76 9.90 12.78
C LEU A 83 11.72 9.83 13.97
N GLU A 84 11.17 9.80 15.18
CA GLU A 84 11.92 9.67 16.43
C GLU A 84 12.95 8.51 16.38
N PRO A 85 14.24 8.76 16.69
CA PRO A 85 15.26 7.72 16.75
C PRO A 85 14.96 6.67 17.81
N CYS A 86 15.06 5.39 17.47
CA CYS A 86 14.77 4.29 18.38
C CYS A 86 15.74 4.28 19.60
N SER A 87 15.21 3.90 20.77
CA SER A 87 15.95 3.83 22.04
C SER A 87 16.14 2.43 22.59
N HIS A 88 15.47 1.43 21.98
CA HIS A 88 15.53 0.03 22.39
C HIS A 88 16.42 -0.80 21.46
N PHE A 89 16.96 -1.90 21.98
CA PHE A 89 17.65 -2.90 21.18
C PHE A 89 16.63 -3.76 20.42
N GLY A 90 16.63 -3.61 19.11
CA GLY A 90 15.89 -4.49 18.21
C GLY A 90 16.83 -5.50 17.53
N LYS A 91 16.74 -5.61 16.20
CA LYS A 91 17.73 -6.34 15.38
C LYS A 91 19.07 -5.62 15.27
N THR A 92 19.08 -4.32 15.51
CA THR A 92 20.25 -3.43 15.49
C THR A 92 20.33 -2.65 16.81
N PRO A 93 21.53 -2.13 17.17
CA PRO A 93 21.66 -1.21 18.31
C PRO A 93 20.80 0.04 18.12
N PRO A 94 20.37 0.69 19.24
CA PRO A 94 19.54 1.90 19.17
C PRO A 94 20.19 3.05 18.41
N CYS A 95 19.42 3.75 17.57
CA CYS A 95 19.92 4.92 16.85
C CYS A 95 20.27 6.09 17.79
N THR A 96 19.61 6.19 18.96
CA THR A 96 20.01 7.15 20.01
C THR A 96 21.43 6.93 20.48
N ASP A 97 21.88 5.68 20.62
CA ASP A 97 23.26 5.38 21.03
C ASP A 97 24.26 5.75 19.94
N LEU A 98 23.90 5.55 18.67
CA LEU A 98 24.71 5.98 17.54
C LEU A 98 24.90 7.50 17.52
N VAL A 99 23.84 8.28 17.74
CA VAL A 99 23.89 9.75 17.82
C VAL A 99 24.82 10.20 18.94
N ILE A 100 24.67 9.61 20.14
CA ILE A 100 25.49 9.95 21.33
C ILE A 100 26.97 9.57 21.11
N ALA A 101 27.22 8.37 20.56
CA ALA A 101 28.60 7.90 20.30
C ALA A 101 29.32 8.78 19.26
N ASN A 102 28.62 9.30 18.26
CA ASN A 102 29.16 10.25 17.28
C ASN A 102 29.23 11.70 17.80
N LYS A 103 28.80 11.94 19.05
CA LYS A 103 28.81 13.27 19.71
C LYS A 103 28.04 14.33 18.90
N ILE A 104 26.96 13.95 18.23
CA ILE A 104 26.11 14.88 17.47
C ILE A 104 25.38 15.78 18.46
N PRO A 105 25.58 17.13 18.40
CA PRO A 105 25.13 18.06 19.45
C PRO A 105 23.62 18.36 19.35
N GLU A 106 23.03 18.20 18.20
CA GLU A 106 21.62 18.57 17.93
C GLU A 106 20.93 17.60 17.00
N VAL A 107 19.69 17.24 17.35
CA VAL A 107 18.80 16.40 16.52
C VAL A 107 17.47 17.12 16.30
N VAL A 108 17.04 17.19 15.03
CA VAL A 108 15.76 17.75 14.62
C VAL A 108 14.88 16.59 14.13
N ILE A 109 13.72 16.42 14.77
CA ILE A 109 12.81 15.28 14.56
C ILE A 109 11.52 15.77 13.90
N GLY A 110 11.07 15.03 12.87
CA GLY A 110 9.82 15.32 12.19
C GLY A 110 8.62 15.00 13.07
N CYS A 111 8.43 13.75 13.46
CA CYS A 111 7.35 13.35 14.35
C CYS A 111 7.81 12.29 15.36
N ARG A 112 7.04 12.14 16.44
CA ARG A 112 7.24 11.06 17.43
C ARG A 112 6.83 9.72 16.86
N ASP A 113 7.45 8.66 17.35
CA ASP A 113 7.09 7.29 17.01
C ASP A 113 5.87 6.87 17.84
N PRO A 114 4.76 6.41 17.22
CA PRO A 114 3.56 5.95 17.93
C PRO A 114 3.74 4.59 18.59
N PHE A 115 4.85 3.89 18.31
CA PHE A 115 5.10 2.57 18.88
C PHE A 115 5.44 2.68 20.36
N LYS A 116 4.63 2.06 21.22
CA LYS A 116 4.68 2.18 22.69
C LYS A 116 6.07 1.95 23.31
N GLU A 117 6.92 1.16 22.67
CA GLU A 117 8.28 0.91 23.14
C GLU A 117 9.23 2.08 22.86
N VAL A 118 8.91 2.96 21.93
CA VAL A 118 9.67 4.18 21.56
C VAL A 118 9.04 5.41 22.18
N ASP A 119 7.87 5.79 21.78
CA ASP A 119 6.96 6.85 22.25
C ASP A 119 7.60 7.88 23.23
N GLY A 120 8.44 8.75 22.69
CA GLY A 120 9.15 9.79 23.44
C GLY A 120 10.43 9.36 24.17
N LYS A 121 10.68 8.06 24.34
CA LYS A 121 11.87 7.56 25.08
C LYS A 121 13.18 7.84 24.35
N GLY A 122 13.15 7.89 23.01
CA GLY A 122 14.32 8.29 22.22
C GLY A 122 14.67 9.75 22.45
N ILE A 123 13.67 10.62 22.43
CA ILE A 123 13.81 12.05 22.74
C ILE A 123 14.35 12.26 24.17
N GLU A 124 13.78 11.59 25.16
CA GLU A 124 14.21 11.67 26.55
C GLU A 124 15.66 11.21 26.73
N LYS A 125 16.04 10.10 26.10
CA LYS A 125 17.41 9.56 26.15
C LYS A 125 18.43 10.52 25.54
N LEU A 126 18.13 11.13 24.40
CA LEU A 126 18.98 12.12 23.76
C LEU A 126 19.14 13.37 24.64
N LYS A 127 18.04 13.91 25.19
CA LYS A 127 18.06 15.07 26.11
C LYS A 127 18.87 14.77 27.38
N ALA A 128 18.71 13.58 27.97
CA ALA A 128 19.49 13.16 29.15
C ALA A 128 20.99 13.05 28.87
N ALA A 129 21.38 12.74 27.63
CA ALA A 129 22.78 12.72 27.18
C ALA A 129 23.32 14.10 26.80
N GLY A 130 22.54 15.19 26.97
CA GLY A 130 22.97 16.56 26.66
C GLY A 130 22.81 16.95 25.18
N VAL A 131 22.15 16.13 24.37
CA VAL A 131 21.84 16.46 22.97
C VAL A 131 20.66 17.42 22.92
N LYS A 132 20.80 18.53 22.18
CA LYS A 132 19.70 19.45 21.93
C LYS A 132 18.71 18.79 20.97
N VAL A 133 17.41 18.69 21.34
CA VAL A 133 16.35 18.08 20.52
C VAL A 133 15.28 19.10 20.21
N ILE A 134 14.96 19.24 18.91
CA ILE A 134 13.82 19.98 18.37
C ILE A 134 12.90 18.94 17.71
N ASP A 135 11.65 18.89 18.11
CA ASP A 135 10.67 17.94 17.57
C ASP A 135 9.46 18.67 16.94
N GLY A 136 8.73 17.99 16.04
CA GLY A 136 7.52 18.50 15.40
C GLY A 136 7.74 19.28 14.09
N ILE A 137 8.88 19.14 13.43
CA ILE A 137 9.16 19.82 12.15
C ILE A 137 8.52 19.05 11.00
N LEU A 138 7.54 19.65 10.32
CA LEU A 138 6.70 19.02 9.31
C LEU A 138 6.02 17.74 9.84
N GLU A 139 5.50 17.82 11.07
CA GLU A 139 4.93 16.66 11.77
C GLU A 139 3.82 15.98 10.99
N LYS A 140 2.90 16.76 10.42
CA LYS A 140 1.77 16.22 9.63
C LYS A 140 2.25 15.46 8.40
N GLU A 141 3.23 16.00 7.68
CA GLU A 141 3.80 15.38 6.49
C GLU A 141 4.57 14.09 6.85
N CYS A 142 5.27 14.07 7.98
CA CYS A 142 5.98 12.90 8.49
C CYS A 142 4.99 11.79 8.91
N GLN A 143 3.90 12.14 9.59
CA GLN A 143 2.82 11.22 9.95
C GLN A 143 2.10 10.70 8.70
N GLN A 144 1.78 11.58 7.73
CA GLN A 144 1.12 11.20 6.49
C GLN A 144 1.96 10.24 5.65
N LEU A 145 3.28 10.42 5.61
CA LEU A 145 4.17 9.48 4.95
C LEU A 145 4.05 8.07 5.55
N ASN A 146 3.92 7.99 6.86
CA ASN A 146 3.85 6.74 7.62
C ASN A 146 2.44 6.38 8.11
N LYS A 147 1.38 6.88 7.45
CA LYS A 147 -0.01 6.68 7.87
C LYS A 147 -0.40 5.21 8.14
N ARG A 148 0.17 4.25 7.38
CA ARG A 148 -0.05 2.80 7.59
C ARG A 148 0.51 2.33 8.92
N PHE A 149 1.73 2.74 9.23
CA PHE A 149 2.40 2.44 10.48
C PHE A 149 1.69 3.11 11.67
N PHE A 150 1.32 4.39 11.54
CA PHE A 150 0.57 5.11 12.57
C PHE A 150 -0.78 4.46 12.84
N THR A 151 -1.60 4.21 11.82
CA THR A 151 -2.91 3.55 11.98
C THR A 151 -2.77 2.21 12.67
N PHE A 152 -1.79 1.39 12.26
CA PHE A 152 -1.58 0.07 12.85
C PHE A 152 -1.28 0.13 14.36
N HIS A 153 -0.43 1.06 14.79
CA HIS A 153 -0.01 1.16 16.19
C HIS A 153 -0.98 1.96 17.07
N THR A 154 -1.73 2.91 16.52
CA THR A 154 -2.68 3.73 17.30
C THR A 154 -4.11 3.20 17.28
N LYS A 155 -4.58 2.70 16.12
CA LYS A 155 -5.95 2.18 15.95
C LYS A 155 -6.05 0.66 16.06
N HIS A 156 -4.93 -0.05 16.18
CA HIS A 156 -4.84 -1.51 16.29
C HIS A 156 -5.54 -2.25 15.13
N ARG A 157 -5.39 -1.73 13.93
CA ARG A 157 -5.90 -2.27 12.69
C ARG A 157 -5.03 -1.87 11.49
N PRO A 158 -5.12 -2.58 10.35
CA PRO A 158 -4.47 -2.11 9.12
C PRO A 158 -5.04 -0.78 8.64
N TYR A 159 -4.25 -0.04 7.87
CA TYR A 159 -4.72 1.06 7.03
C TYR A 159 -5.48 0.48 5.84
N ILE A 160 -6.72 0.91 5.62
CA ILE A 160 -7.64 0.29 4.66
C ILE A 160 -7.89 1.24 3.50
N ILE A 161 -7.56 0.79 2.29
CA ILE A 161 -7.76 1.52 1.05
C ILE A 161 -8.86 0.82 0.24
N LEU A 162 -9.91 1.53 -0.07
CA LEU A 162 -10.93 1.08 -1.00
C LEU A 162 -10.55 1.53 -2.41
N LYS A 163 -10.59 0.63 -3.40
CA LYS A 163 -10.27 0.99 -4.77
C LYS A 163 -11.23 0.31 -5.76
N TRP A 164 -11.84 1.12 -6.61
CA TRP A 164 -12.60 0.60 -7.74
C TRP A 164 -12.42 1.47 -8.99
N ALA A 165 -12.83 0.92 -10.12
CA ALA A 165 -12.96 1.65 -11.36
C ALA A 165 -14.41 1.65 -11.80
N GLU A 166 -14.92 2.79 -12.28
CA GLU A 166 -16.28 2.97 -12.73
C GLU A 166 -16.36 3.68 -14.08
N THR A 167 -17.43 3.43 -14.80
CA THR A 167 -17.77 4.13 -16.04
C THR A 167 -18.30 5.54 -15.76
N GLY A 168 -18.49 6.34 -16.80
CA GLY A 168 -19.06 7.69 -16.71
C GLY A 168 -20.47 7.71 -16.08
N ASP A 169 -21.25 6.63 -16.26
CA ASP A 169 -22.57 6.42 -15.64
C ASP A 169 -22.53 5.60 -14.34
N GLY A 170 -21.36 5.46 -13.70
CA GLY A 170 -21.22 4.86 -12.37
C GLY A 170 -21.42 3.34 -12.32
N LYS A 171 -20.93 2.61 -13.32
CA LYS A 171 -21.00 1.13 -13.35
C LYS A 171 -19.61 0.52 -13.24
N ILE A 172 -19.50 -0.59 -12.49
CA ILE A 172 -18.23 -1.31 -12.30
C ILE A 172 -18.16 -2.64 -13.10
N ALA A 173 -19.28 -3.12 -13.62
CA ALA A 173 -19.35 -4.33 -14.43
C ALA A 173 -20.58 -4.30 -15.34
N THR A 174 -20.59 -5.09 -16.42
CA THR A 174 -21.76 -5.28 -17.29
C THR A 174 -22.79 -6.22 -16.63
N ALA A 175 -24.07 -6.11 -17.01
CA ALA A 175 -25.13 -6.99 -16.49
C ALA A 175 -24.85 -8.48 -16.81
N ASP A 176 -24.35 -8.79 -17.99
CA ASP A 176 -24.04 -10.16 -18.43
C ASP A 176 -22.96 -10.83 -17.56
N SER A 177 -22.12 -10.06 -16.88
CA SER A 177 -21.12 -10.58 -15.94
C SER A 177 -21.70 -10.92 -14.56
N THR A 178 -22.96 -10.60 -14.31
CA THR A 178 -23.64 -10.85 -13.02
C THR A 178 -24.71 -11.94 -13.10
N GLU A 179 -25.18 -12.32 -14.30
CA GLU A 179 -26.15 -13.36 -14.50
C GLU A 179 -25.47 -14.72 -14.72
N GLY A 180 -25.66 -15.65 -13.79
CA GLY A 180 -25.41 -17.08 -14.02
C GLY A 180 -24.15 -17.68 -13.43
N VAL A 181 -23.76 -17.34 -12.20
CA VAL A 181 -22.87 -18.20 -11.41
C VAL A 181 -23.70 -19.07 -10.48
N GLU A 182 -24.47 -20.03 -11.06
CA GLU A 182 -24.81 -21.24 -10.31
C GLU A 182 -23.56 -22.12 -10.19
N PRO A 183 -23.31 -22.75 -9.03
CA PRO A 183 -22.17 -23.65 -8.89
C PRO A 183 -22.36 -24.84 -9.84
N HIS A 184 -21.59 -24.84 -10.94
CA HIS A 184 -21.56 -25.96 -11.84
C HIS A 184 -21.15 -27.24 -11.12
N ALA A 185 -22.01 -28.25 -11.19
CA ALA A 185 -21.69 -29.63 -10.88
C ALA A 185 -20.40 -30.05 -11.62
N GLN A 186 -19.57 -30.83 -10.97
CA GLN A 186 -18.37 -31.42 -11.56
C GLN A 186 -18.63 -32.06 -12.90
N PRO A 187 -17.85 -31.79 -13.96
CA PRO A 187 -17.89 -32.63 -15.14
C PRO A 187 -17.28 -33.98 -14.80
N SER A 188 -18.05 -35.04 -15.07
CA SER A 188 -17.55 -36.41 -15.07
C SER A 188 -16.40 -36.55 -16.06
N LEU A 189 -15.31 -37.15 -15.60
CA LEU A 189 -14.19 -37.61 -16.43
C LEU A 189 -14.74 -38.58 -17.48
N ASN A 190 -14.73 -38.15 -18.74
CA ASN A 190 -14.59 -38.99 -19.97
C ASN A 190 -14.99 -38.14 -21.18
N GLU A 191 -13.96 -37.74 -21.93
CA GLU A 191 -13.94 -37.75 -23.40
C GLU A 191 -12.69 -37.01 -23.88
N GLU A 192 -11.72 -37.79 -24.35
CA GLU A 192 -10.62 -37.33 -25.17
C GLU A 192 -11.18 -36.87 -26.53
N THR A 193 -10.82 -35.67 -26.99
CA THR A 193 -10.74 -35.35 -28.41
C THR A 193 -9.61 -34.37 -28.68
N ASP A 194 -8.66 -34.85 -29.48
CA ASP A 194 -7.64 -34.09 -30.19
C ASP A 194 -8.17 -32.85 -30.88
N LEU A 195 -7.36 -31.79 -30.87
CA LEU A 195 -7.07 -30.96 -32.04
C LEU A 195 -6.02 -29.89 -31.75
N ASP A 196 -4.77 -30.24 -32.09
CA ASP A 196 -3.70 -29.26 -32.37
C ASP A 196 -4.11 -28.34 -33.52
N LYS A 197 -4.05 -27.02 -33.29
CA LYS A 197 -3.80 -26.04 -34.35
C LYS A 197 -3.06 -24.84 -33.77
N GLU A 198 -1.76 -24.79 -34.09
CA GLU A 198 -0.96 -23.60 -34.07
C GLU A 198 -1.61 -22.45 -34.85
N ILE A 199 -1.72 -21.27 -34.26
CA ILE A 199 -1.87 -20.02 -35.00
C ILE A 199 -0.82 -19.05 -34.50
N SER A 200 0.18 -18.86 -35.34
CA SER A 200 1.15 -17.76 -35.23
C SER A 200 0.45 -16.44 -35.50
N ILE A 201 0.60 -15.45 -34.62
CA ILE A 201 0.17 -14.06 -34.90
C ILE A 201 1.39 -13.17 -34.83
N SER A 202 1.75 -12.69 -36.02
CA SER A 202 2.67 -11.55 -36.23
C SER A 202 1.88 -10.25 -36.16
N GLY A 203 2.46 -9.23 -35.47
CA GLY A 203 2.47 -7.80 -35.84
C GLY A 203 1.19 -7.01 -35.73
N ASP A 204 1.31 -5.96 -34.91
CA ASP A 204 0.71 -4.62 -35.04
C ASP A 204 -0.67 -4.44 -35.68
N SER A 205 -1.64 -4.05 -34.83
CA SER A 205 -2.60 -2.98 -35.22
C SER A 205 -3.43 -2.52 -34.02
N VAL A 206 -3.31 -1.24 -33.72
CA VAL A 206 -4.23 -0.46 -32.87
C VAL A 206 -5.59 -0.49 -33.56
N LEU A 207 -6.57 -1.16 -32.97
CA LEU A 207 -7.96 -1.11 -33.43
C LEU A 207 -8.76 -0.18 -32.52
N MET A 208 -9.02 1.02 -33.01
CA MET A 208 -10.12 1.87 -32.56
C MET A 208 -11.44 1.08 -32.74
N ALA A 209 -12.08 0.71 -31.65
CA ALA A 209 -13.39 0.06 -31.70
C ALA A 209 -14.47 1.13 -31.95
N SER A 210 -14.89 1.29 -33.21
CA SER A 210 -16.15 1.92 -33.56
C SER A 210 -17.31 0.97 -33.23
N HIS A 211 -18.23 1.42 -32.40
CA HIS A 211 -19.42 0.67 -31.99
C HIS A 211 -20.30 0.34 -33.19
N LYS A 212 -20.41 -0.93 -33.56
CA LYS A 212 -21.62 -1.53 -34.12
C LYS A 212 -21.88 -2.88 -33.44
N GLY A 213 -23.09 -3.01 -32.90
CA GLY A 213 -23.51 -4.08 -32.01
C GLY A 213 -23.24 -5.50 -32.51
N GLY A 214 -22.73 -6.29 -31.61
CA GLY A 214 -22.54 -7.72 -31.69
C GLY A 214 -22.00 -8.23 -30.38
N SER A 215 -22.88 -8.68 -29.48
CA SER A 215 -22.52 -9.27 -28.19
C SER A 215 -21.65 -10.51 -28.42
N ARG A 216 -20.33 -10.41 -28.12
CA ARG A 216 -19.49 -11.59 -27.91
C ARG A 216 -19.54 -11.90 -26.42
N LYS A 217 -20.21 -13.00 -26.04
CA LYS A 217 -20.13 -13.55 -24.68
C LYS A 217 -18.66 -13.69 -24.29
N GLY A 218 -18.24 -13.03 -23.20
CA GLY A 218 -16.93 -13.22 -22.58
C GLY A 218 -15.88 -12.11 -22.79
N ALA A 219 -16.19 -10.97 -23.41
CA ALA A 219 -15.24 -9.86 -23.51
C ALA A 219 -15.11 -9.15 -22.14
N ARG A 220 -13.92 -9.20 -21.54
CA ARG A 220 -13.61 -8.50 -20.29
C ARG A 220 -13.74 -6.98 -20.51
N LEU A 221 -14.51 -6.32 -19.66
CA LEU A 221 -14.62 -4.86 -19.68
C LEU A 221 -13.37 -4.25 -19.03
N TYR A 222 -12.61 -3.48 -19.80
CA TYR A 222 -11.51 -2.66 -19.30
C TYR A 222 -12.03 -1.23 -19.13
N ILE A 223 -12.20 -0.78 -17.88
CA ILE A 223 -12.68 0.57 -17.58
C ILE A 223 -11.53 1.57 -17.63
N SER A 224 -10.39 1.23 -17.05
CA SER A 224 -9.22 2.12 -16.97
C SER A 224 -8.23 1.89 -18.12
N ASN A 225 -7.56 2.96 -18.54
CA ASN A 225 -6.52 2.93 -19.57
C ASN A 225 -5.20 2.28 -19.07
N GLU A 226 -4.24 2.07 -19.98
CA GLU A 226 -2.97 1.39 -19.67
C GLU A 226 -2.11 2.15 -18.67
N GLN A 227 -2.02 3.49 -18.76
CA GLN A 227 -1.24 4.32 -17.85
C GLN A 227 -1.83 4.27 -16.44
N THR A 228 -3.14 4.36 -16.31
CA THR A 228 -3.85 4.18 -15.05
C THR A 228 -3.62 2.78 -14.47
N ASN A 229 -3.61 1.74 -15.31
CA ASN A 229 -3.30 0.38 -14.88
C ASN A 229 -1.87 0.25 -14.33
N ARG A 230 -0.88 0.94 -14.90
CA ARG A 230 0.48 0.98 -14.33
C ARG A 230 0.49 1.62 -12.95
N LEU A 231 -0.28 2.70 -12.74
CA LEU A 231 -0.43 3.34 -11.43
C LEU A 231 -1.10 2.41 -10.41
N ILE A 232 -2.12 1.64 -10.81
CA ILE A 232 -2.73 0.62 -9.95
C ILE A 232 -1.69 -0.41 -9.51
N HIS A 233 -0.84 -0.87 -10.41
CA HIS A 233 0.24 -1.80 -10.06
C HIS A 233 1.29 -1.18 -9.12
N LYS A 234 1.57 0.12 -9.25
CA LYS A 234 2.37 0.86 -8.27
C LYS A 234 1.72 0.84 -6.89
N TRP A 235 0.43 1.17 -6.80
CA TRP A 235 -0.30 1.12 -5.52
C TRP A 235 -0.25 -0.27 -4.89
N ARG A 236 -0.41 -1.34 -5.67
CA ARG A 236 -0.28 -2.70 -5.16
C ARG A 236 1.10 -3.00 -4.59
N SER A 237 2.16 -2.41 -5.17
CA SER A 237 3.53 -2.60 -4.66
C SER A 237 3.81 -1.86 -3.36
N GLU A 238 2.99 -0.88 -3.02
CA GLU A 238 3.11 -0.06 -1.81
C GLU A 238 2.28 -0.62 -0.63
N GLU A 239 1.35 -1.56 -0.90
CA GLU A 239 0.47 -2.13 0.11
C GLU A 239 0.89 -3.55 0.53
N ALA A 240 0.68 -3.86 1.82
CA ALA A 240 1.07 -5.17 2.37
C ALA A 240 0.16 -6.30 1.90
N SER A 241 -1.13 -6.00 1.62
CA SER A 241 -2.10 -7.01 1.18
C SER A 241 -3.15 -6.44 0.24
N ILE A 242 -3.81 -7.33 -0.52
CA ILE A 242 -4.89 -7.03 -1.46
C ILE A 242 -6.04 -8.00 -1.24
N LEU A 243 -7.26 -7.46 -1.07
CA LEU A 243 -8.48 -8.22 -0.79
C LEU A 243 -9.47 -8.14 -1.95
N ILE A 244 -10.01 -9.30 -2.32
CA ILE A 244 -11.12 -9.43 -3.27
C ILE A 244 -12.23 -10.36 -2.73
N GLY A 245 -13.44 -10.18 -3.25
CA GLY A 245 -14.56 -11.08 -2.99
C GLY A 245 -14.60 -12.29 -3.93
N THR A 246 -15.43 -13.29 -3.60
CA THR A 246 -15.63 -14.54 -4.35
C THR A 246 -15.95 -14.31 -5.81
N ASN A 247 -16.92 -13.44 -6.11
CA ASN A 247 -17.34 -13.18 -7.49
C ASN A 247 -16.23 -12.55 -8.34
N THR A 248 -15.46 -11.64 -7.78
CA THR A 248 -14.29 -11.04 -8.45
C THR A 248 -13.23 -12.11 -8.75
N ALA A 249 -12.99 -13.04 -7.81
CA ALA A 249 -12.09 -14.15 -8.04
C ALA A 249 -12.55 -15.06 -9.19
N LEU A 250 -13.84 -15.39 -9.23
CA LEU A 250 -14.43 -16.27 -10.27
C LEU A 250 -14.48 -15.62 -11.66
N LEU A 251 -14.94 -14.36 -11.73
CA LEU A 251 -15.20 -13.70 -13.01
C LEU A 251 -13.93 -13.17 -13.66
N ASP A 252 -13.01 -12.61 -12.85
CA ASP A 252 -11.82 -11.95 -13.37
C ASP A 252 -10.59 -12.85 -13.39
N ASP A 253 -10.58 -13.95 -12.63
CA ASP A 253 -9.41 -14.81 -12.42
C ASP A 253 -8.09 -14.01 -12.29
N PRO A 254 -8.03 -13.08 -11.33
CA PRO A 254 -6.94 -12.14 -11.25
C PRO A 254 -5.69 -12.76 -10.59
N GLU A 255 -4.50 -12.40 -11.07
CA GLU A 255 -3.25 -12.80 -10.37
C GLU A 255 -2.98 -11.96 -9.11
N LEU A 256 -3.52 -10.75 -9.00
CA LEU A 256 -3.30 -9.79 -7.91
C LEU A 256 -1.81 -9.44 -7.65
N THR A 257 -1.02 -9.43 -8.70
CA THR A 257 0.43 -9.15 -8.67
C THR A 257 0.76 -7.76 -9.19
N THR A 258 2.02 -7.36 -9.04
CA THR A 258 2.57 -6.06 -9.48
C THR A 258 3.30 -6.16 -10.83
N ARG A 259 2.86 -7.02 -11.75
CA ARG A 259 3.54 -7.31 -13.03
C ARG A 259 3.87 -6.08 -13.91
N ASN A 260 3.10 -4.99 -13.81
CA ASN A 260 3.30 -3.76 -14.60
C ASN A 260 4.07 -2.66 -13.86
N TRP A 261 4.62 -2.96 -12.67
CA TRP A 261 5.43 -2.04 -11.87
C TRP A 261 6.56 -2.79 -11.17
N ASN A 262 7.69 -2.12 -10.99
CA ASN A 262 8.80 -2.70 -10.22
C ASN A 262 8.50 -2.58 -8.72
N GLY A 263 8.41 -3.70 -8.02
CA GLY A 263 8.14 -3.75 -6.59
C GLY A 263 7.57 -5.09 -6.14
N PRO A 264 7.44 -5.31 -4.83
CA PRO A 264 6.89 -6.54 -4.27
C PRO A 264 5.41 -6.67 -4.60
N SER A 265 4.93 -7.90 -4.74
CA SER A 265 3.50 -8.17 -4.83
C SER A 265 2.89 -8.30 -3.43
N PRO A 266 1.66 -7.79 -3.21
CA PRO A 266 0.99 -7.87 -1.91
C PRO A 266 0.56 -9.30 -1.58
N LEU A 267 0.38 -9.59 -0.28
CA LEU A 267 -0.28 -10.82 0.18
C LEU A 267 -1.70 -10.86 -0.39
N ARG A 268 -2.05 -11.96 -1.06
CA ARG A 268 -3.41 -12.13 -1.62
C ARG A 268 -4.38 -12.54 -0.52
N LEU A 269 -5.53 -11.87 -0.48
CA LEU A 269 -6.64 -12.17 0.42
C LEU A 269 -7.89 -12.39 -0.43
N VAL A 270 -8.60 -13.48 -0.19
CA VAL A 270 -9.84 -13.79 -0.90
C VAL A 270 -10.92 -14.28 0.07
N ILE A 271 -12.16 -13.88 -0.18
CA ILE A 271 -13.31 -14.40 0.53
C ILE A 271 -13.86 -15.58 -0.26
N ASP A 272 -13.89 -16.76 0.37
CA ASP A 272 -14.51 -17.98 -0.14
C ASP A 272 -15.20 -18.72 1.00
N MET A 273 -16.36 -18.20 1.40
CA MET A 273 -17.05 -18.65 2.62
C MET A 273 -17.29 -20.15 2.66
N ASP A 274 -17.55 -20.78 1.54
CA ASP A 274 -17.91 -22.19 1.45
C ASP A 274 -16.78 -23.07 0.88
N VAL A 275 -15.59 -22.50 0.63
CA VAL A 275 -14.43 -23.19 0.01
C VAL A 275 -14.82 -23.83 -1.34
N LYS A 276 -15.50 -23.06 -2.19
CA LYS A 276 -16.02 -23.51 -3.50
C LYS A 276 -15.27 -22.95 -4.70
N LEU A 277 -14.32 -22.05 -4.49
CA LEU A 277 -13.53 -21.51 -5.60
C LEU A 277 -12.70 -22.61 -6.26
N PRO A 278 -12.72 -22.71 -7.59
CA PRO A 278 -11.91 -23.70 -8.33
C PRO A 278 -10.41 -23.52 -8.03
N SER A 279 -9.72 -24.60 -7.74
CA SER A 279 -8.27 -24.60 -7.47
C SER A 279 -7.43 -24.19 -8.69
N SER A 280 -8.03 -24.17 -9.89
CA SER A 280 -7.40 -23.72 -11.13
C SER A 280 -7.24 -22.20 -11.24
N LEU A 281 -7.90 -21.43 -10.38
CA LEU A 281 -7.79 -19.97 -10.39
C LEU A 281 -6.38 -19.52 -10.07
N LYS A 282 -5.93 -18.45 -10.72
CA LYS A 282 -4.58 -17.88 -10.58
C LYS A 282 -4.22 -17.44 -9.16
N ILE A 283 -5.22 -17.08 -8.33
CA ILE A 283 -5.03 -16.73 -6.93
C ILE A 283 -4.52 -17.90 -6.07
N PHE A 284 -4.67 -19.15 -6.53
CA PHE A 284 -4.21 -20.36 -5.84
C PHE A 284 -2.83 -20.85 -6.32
N ASN A 285 -2.22 -20.18 -7.31
CA ASN A 285 -0.87 -20.55 -7.72
C ASN A 285 0.17 -20.28 -6.62
N ASP A 286 1.30 -20.98 -6.66
CA ASP A 286 2.40 -20.93 -5.67
C ASP A 286 3.29 -19.68 -5.76
N LYS A 287 3.05 -18.79 -6.73
CA LYS A 287 3.83 -17.55 -6.91
C LYS A 287 3.74 -16.58 -5.73
N GLN A 288 2.63 -16.63 -4.98
CA GLN A 288 2.35 -15.75 -3.84
C GLN A 288 1.55 -16.49 -2.77
N ARG A 289 1.76 -16.09 -1.51
CA ARG A 289 0.90 -16.56 -0.41
C ARG A 289 -0.52 -16.02 -0.59
N THR A 290 -1.51 -16.85 -0.22
CA THR A 290 -2.93 -16.48 -0.28
C THR A 290 -3.62 -16.86 1.05
N VAL A 291 -4.37 -15.93 1.62
CA VAL A 291 -5.27 -16.17 2.75
C VAL A 291 -6.69 -16.28 2.23
N ILE A 292 -7.37 -17.36 2.59
CA ILE A 292 -8.75 -17.66 2.20
C ILE A 292 -9.63 -17.53 3.44
N PHE A 293 -10.45 -16.46 3.51
CA PHE A 293 -11.43 -16.30 4.58
C PHE A 293 -12.66 -17.15 4.29
N ASN A 294 -12.95 -18.09 5.19
CA ASN A 294 -14.02 -19.08 5.01
C ASN A 294 -14.64 -19.46 6.35
N LYS A 295 -15.81 -20.14 6.34
CA LYS A 295 -16.50 -20.61 7.55
C LYS A 295 -16.31 -22.09 7.86
N ILE A 296 -15.50 -22.81 7.09
CA ILE A 296 -15.45 -24.29 7.12
C ILE A 296 -14.19 -24.81 7.81
N ILE A 297 -12.99 -24.27 7.42
CA ILE A 297 -11.71 -24.83 7.84
C ILE A 297 -10.75 -23.75 8.33
N HIS A 298 -9.86 -24.13 9.25
CA HIS A 298 -8.74 -23.30 9.71
C HIS A 298 -7.48 -24.13 9.61
N GLU A 299 -6.70 -23.94 8.54
CA GLU A 299 -5.45 -24.68 8.34
C GLU A 299 -4.46 -23.86 7.49
N GLN A 300 -3.19 -24.20 7.59
CA GLN A 300 -2.16 -23.70 6.68
C GLN A 300 -1.60 -24.87 5.88
N LYS A 301 -1.65 -24.73 4.56
CA LYS A 301 -1.11 -25.71 3.60
C LYS A 301 -0.24 -25.00 2.58
N ASP A 302 1.06 -25.22 2.63
CA ASP A 302 2.05 -24.59 1.75
C ASP A 302 1.94 -23.04 1.76
N HIS A 303 1.60 -22.45 0.61
CA HIS A 303 1.39 -21.02 0.41
C HIS A 303 -0.05 -20.56 0.68
N LEU A 304 -0.97 -21.50 1.00
CA LEU A 304 -2.37 -21.21 1.30
C LEU A 304 -2.63 -21.22 2.80
N ILE A 305 -3.34 -20.22 3.29
CA ILE A 305 -3.79 -20.08 4.66
C ILE A 305 -5.30 -20.00 4.64
N TYR A 306 -5.99 -21.03 5.10
CA TYR A 306 -7.42 -21.01 5.31
C TYR A 306 -7.69 -20.42 6.69
N TYR A 307 -8.33 -19.26 6.72
CA TYR A 307 -8.69 -18.58 7.96
C TYR A 307 -10.18 -18.68 8.20
N GLN A 308 -10.55 -19.40 9.26
CA GLN A 308 -11.95 -19.59 9.59
C GLN A 308 -12.54 -18.35 10.26
N VAL A 309 -13.68 -17.92 9.75
CA VAL A 309 -14.53 -16.84 10.29
C VAL A 309 -15.86 -17.41 10.76
N THR A 310 -16.54 -16.67 11.61
CA THR A 310 -17.85 -17.05 12.18
C THR A 310 -18.98 -16.20 11.58
N GLU A 311 -20.23 -16.59 11.80
CA GLU A 311 -21.41 -15.87 11.28
C GLU A 311 -22.00 -14.86 12.28
N ASP A 312 -21.58 -14.91 13.53
CA ASP A 312 -22.09 -14.08 14.65
C ASP A 312 -21.41 -12.72 14.75
N VAL A 313 -20.31 -12.51 14.04
CA VAL A 313 -19.54 -11.25 14.00
C VAL A 313 -19.40 -10.80 12.56
N SER A 314 -19.44 -9.48 12.34
CA SER A 314 -19.19 -8.90 11.01
C SER A 314 -17.94 -9.45 10.36
N LEU A 315 -18.05 -9.85 9.09
CA LEU A 315 -16.92 -10.35 8.30
C LEU A 315 -15.81 -9.30 8.15
N VAL A 316 -16.17 -8.02 7.98
CA VAL A 316 -15.21 -6.92 7.87
C VAL A 316 -14.36 -6.83 9.14
N HIS A 317 -14.98 -6.82 10.31
CA HIS A 317 -14.28 -6.76 11.59
C HIS A 317 -13.38 -7.99 11.81
N GLN A 318 -13.83 -9.19 11.42
CA GLN A 318 -13.01 -10.39 11.53
C GLN A 318 -11.79 -10.34 10.60
N ILE A 319 -11.95 -9.88 9.35
CA ILE A 319 -10.85 -9.69 8.41
C ILE A 319 -9.85 -8.67 8.97
N VAL A 320 -10.32 -7.52 9.41
CA VAL A 320 -9.49 -6.44 9.96
C VAL A 320 -8.69 -6.92 11.18
N ASN A 321 -9.35 -7.64 12.11
CA ASN A 321 -8.68 -8.23 13.28
C ASN A 321 -7.65 -9.30 12.87
N ALA A 322 -8.00 -10.19 11.94
CA ALA A 322 -7.06 -11.19 11.42
C ALA A 322 -5.80 -10.56 10.85
N LEU A 323 -5.94 -9.51 10.04
CA LEU A 323 -4.80 -8.77 9.48
C LEU A 323 -3.94 -8.12 10.57
N TYR A 324 -4.56 -7.55 11.60
CA TYR A 324 -3.83 -7.00 12.74
C TYR A 324 -3.03 -8.09 13.46
N GLN A 325 -3.63 -9.25 13.75
CA GLN A 325 -2.95 -10.40 14.38
C GLN A 325 -1.80 -10.94 13.51
N MET A 326 -1.96 -10.93 12.20
CA MET A 326 -0.93 -11.30 11.23
C MET A 326 0.16 -10.22 11.04
N LYS A 327 0.06 -9.07 11.72
CA LYS A 327 0.95 -7.90 11.60
C LYS A 327 0.98 -7.31 10.19
N ILE A 328 -0.14 -7.34 9.48
CA ILE A 328 -0.33 -6.74 8.16
C ILE A 328 -0.79 -5.30 8.36
N GLN A 329 0.02 -4.34 7.95
CA GLN A 329 -0.20 -2.92 8.24
C GLN A 329 -1.13 -2.21 7.25
N SER A 330 -1.37 -2.78 6.08
CA SER A 330 -2.26 -2.20 5.10
C SER A 330 -2.95 -3.23 4.24
N VAL A 331 -4.14 -2.86 3.74
CA VAL A 331 -4.91 -3.65 2.77
C VAL A 331 -5.53 -2.74 1.74
N ILE A 332 -5.39 -3.10 0.46
CA ILE A 332 -6.16 -2.51 -0.62
C ILE A 332 -7.30 -3.47 -0.99
N VAL A 333 -8.54 -3.00 -0.89
CA VAL A 333 -9.75 -3.75 -1.25
C VAL A 333 -10.11 -3.38 -2.69
N GLU A 334 -9.96 -4.35 -3.61
CA GLU A 334 -10.10 -4.09 -5.06
C GLU A 334 -11.29 -4.80 -5.70
N GLY A 335 -12.27 -5.25 -4.98
CA GLY A 335 -13.28 -5.90 -5.76
C GLY A 335 -14.47 -6.50 -5.06
N GLY A 336 -15.55 -6.54 -5.89
CA GLY A 336 -16.90 -6.81 -5.48
C GLY A 336 -17.57 -5.57 -4.88
N ALA A 337 -18.57 -4.99 -5.59
CA ALA A 337 -19.30 -3.83 -5.08
C ALA A 337 -19.81 -4.05 -3.65
N ARG A 338 -20.34 -5.24 -3.38
CA ARG A 338 -20.85 -5.60 -2.03
C ARG A 338 -19.76 -5.57 -0.97
N LEU A 339 -18.57 -6.10 -1.28
CA LEU A 339 -17.46 -6.10 -0.33
C LEU A 339 -17.00 -4.67 -0.03
N LEU A 340 -16.81 -3.84 -1.05
CA LEU A 340 -16.47 -2.44 -0.89
C LEU A 340 -17.54 -1.69 -0.08
N GLN A 341 -18.82 -1.93 -0.40
CA GLN A 341 -19.94 -1.31 0.30
C GLN A 341 -20.00 -1.72 1.78
N SER A 342 -19.70 -2.99 2.12
CA SER A 342 -19.64 -3.43 3.52
C SER A 342 -18.57 -2.69 4.32
N PHE A 343 -17.40 -2.41 3.74
CA PHE A 343 -16.39 -1.59 4.40
C PHE A 343 -16.83 -0.15 4.60
N ILE A 344 -17.57 0.42 3.65
CA ILE A 344 -18.13 1.78 3.76
C ILE A 344 -19.20 1.85 4.85
N GLU A 345 -20.17 0.93 4.84
CA GLU A 345 -21.28 0.87 5.80
C GLU A 345 -20.82 0.63 7.24
N GLU A 346 -19.72 -0.10 7.42
CA GLU A 346 -19.15 -0.38 8.74
C GLU A 346 -18.10 0.67 9.17
N ASP A 347 -17.93 1.72 8.38
CA ASP A 347 -16.97 2.81 8.65
C ASP A 347 -15.51 2.31 8.81
N MET A 348 -15.18 1.19 8.12
CA MET A 348 -13.89 0.51 8.20
C MET A 348 -13.03 0.81 6.97
N TRP A 349 -12.64 2.06 6.80
CA TRP A 349 -11.73 2.47 5.73
C TRP A 349 -11.02 3.78 6.11
N ASP A 350 -9.90 4.07 5.46
CA ASP A 350 -9.09 5.28 5.69
C ASP A 350 -8.92 6.09 4.41
N GLU A 351 -8.97 5.44 3.24
CA GLU A 351 -8.76 6.09 1.95
C GLU A 351 -9.60 5.39 0.87
N ALA A 352 -10.21 6.17 -0.04
CA ALA A 352 -10.85 5.62 -1.23
C ALA A 352 -10.19 6.18 -2.49
N ARG A 353 -9.88 5.31 -3.46
CA ARG A 353 -9.31 5.64 -4.78
C ARG A 353 -10.27 5.25 -5.87
N ILE A 354 -10.99 6.21 -6.41
CA ILE A 354 -12.01 5.99 -7.44
C ILE A 354 -11.44 6.39 -8.80
N ILE A 355 -11.43 5.44 -9.72
CA ILE A 355 -11.01 5.66 -11.10
C ILE A 355 -12.28 5.76 -11.94
N LYS A 356 -12.52 6.89 -12.59
CA LYS A 356 -13.67 7.11 -13.43
C LYS A 356 -13.26 7.32 -14.88
N ASN A 357 -13.73 6.46 -15.78
CA ASN A 357 -13.64 6.68 -17.20
C ASN A 357 -14.91 7.43 -17.66
N GLU A 358 -14.78 8.75 -17.86
CA GLU A 358 -15.91 9.63 -18.13
C GLU A 358 -16.54 9.39 -19.52
N GLU A 359 -15.79 8.81 -20.46
CA GLU A 359 -16.22 8.57 -21.83
C GLU A 359 -16.95 7.22 -21.98
N LEU A 360 -16.70 6.29 -21.10
CA LEU A 360 -17.27 4.95 -21.16
C LEU A 360 -18.65 4.91 -20.49
N ILE A 361 -19.70 4.60 -21.27
CA ILE A 361 -21.08 4.46 -20.79
C ILE A 361 -21.56 3.06 -21.14
N ILE A 362 -22.11 2.32 -20.18
CA ILE A 362 -22.62 0.96 -20.40
C ILE A 362 -24.12 0.80 -20.09
N SER A 363 -24.77 1.81 -19.57
CA SER A 363 -26.21 1.93 -19.29
C SER A 363 -26.79 0.84 -18.39
N ASN A 364 -26.54 -0.43 -18.67
CA ASN A 364 -26.99 -1.58 -17.89
C ASN A 364 -25.81 -2.32 -17.28
N GLY A 365 -25.70 -2.31 -15.96
CA GLY A 365 -24.56 -2.91 -15.24
C GLY A 365 -24.67 -2.81 -13.73
N LEU A 366 -23.72 -3.43 -13.05
CA LEU A 366 -23.61 -3.36 -11.60
C LEU A 366 -23.18 -1.95 -11.19
N ALA A 367 -23.96 -1.31 -10.32
CA ALA A 367 -23.65 0.00 -9.78
C ALA A 367 -22.35 -0.01 -8.95
N ALA A 368 -21.61 1.11 -9.01
CA ALA A 368 -20.48 1.35 -8.13
C ALA A 368 -20.94 1.46 -6.67
N PRO A 369 -20.04 1.23 -5.69
CA PRO A 369 -20.31 1.53 -4.29
C PRO A 369 -20.65 3.02 -4.10
N GLU A 370 -21.51 3.31 -3.14
CA GLU A 370 -21.89 4.67 -2.80
C GLU A 370 -21.01 5.22 -1.67
N LEU A 371 -20.36 6.35 -1.94
CA LEU A 371 -19.55 7.06 -0.96
C LEU A 371 -20.22 8.40 -0.64
N GLU A 372 -20.54 8.64 0.64
CA GLU A 372 -21.26 9.87 1.07
C GLU A 372 -20.39 11.14 1.02
N ILE A 373 -19.07 11.03 0.84
CA ILE A 373 -18.13 12.15 0.78
C ILE A 373 -18.23 12.84 -0.60
N LYS A 374 -18.57 14.12 -0.60
CA LYS A 374 -18.83 14.89 -1.84
C LYS A 374 -17.57 15.39 -2.55
N ASN A 375 -16.55 15.77 -1.79
CA ASN A 375 -15.36 16.41 -2.34
C ASN A 375 -14.15 15.49 -2.20
N ALA A 376 -13.45 15.28 -3.30
CA ALA A 376 -12.19 14.56 -3.28
C ALA A 376 -11.07 15.48 -2.74
N ASP A 377 -10.14 14.92 -1.96
CA ASP A 377 -8.94 15.62 -1.48
C ASP A 377 -7.94 15.84 -2.60
N GLN A 378 -7.89 14.90 -3.54
CA GLN A 378 -7.05 14.99 -4.74
C GLN A 378 -7.79 14.47 -5.96
N GLU A 379 -7.52 15.13 -7.10
CA GLU A 379 -7.95 14.65 -8.42
C GLU A 379 -6.74 14.60 -9.34
N ILE A 380 -6.54 13.46 -10.00
CA ILE A 380 -5.48 13.22 -10.98
C ILE A 380 -6.13 12.82 -12.30
N LYS A 381 -5.79 13.49 -13.39
CA LYS A 381 -6.26 13.12 -14.74
C LYS A 381 -5.16 12.40 -15.50
N ILE A 382 -5.46 11.21 -16.00
CA ILE A 382 -4.55 10.40 -16.82
C ILE A 382 -5.30 10.01 -18.11
N LEU A 383 -5.04 10.73 -19.19
CA LEU A 383 -5.78 10.60 -20.44
C LEU A 383 -7.30 10.77 -20.20
N GLY A 384 -8.12 9.79 -20.59
CA GLY A 384 -9.57 9.79 -20.38
C GLY A 384 -10.04 9.37 -18.98
N ASP A 385 -9.11 9.01 -18.07
CA ASP A 385 -9.46 8.61 -16.71
C ASP A 385 -9.29 9.78 -15.73
N SER A 386 -10.30 10.00 -14.87
CA SER A 386 -10.21 10.83 -13.67
C SER A 386 -10.05 9.94 -12.45
N ILE A 387 -9.02 10.20 -11.65
CA ILE A 387 -8.73 9.46 -10.42
C ILE A 387 -8.98 10.40 -9.24
N LYS A 388 -9.96 10.06 -8.41
CA LYS A 388 -10.30 10.81 -7.21
C LYS A 388 -9.86 10.06 -5.97
N ILE A 389 -9.18 10.78 -5.07
CA ILE A 389 -8.72 10.23 -3.80
C ILE A 389 -9.46 10.96 -2.68
N TYR A 390 -10.04 10.18 -1.80
CA TYR A 390 -10.77 10.64 -0.62
C TYR A 390 -10.07 10.08 0.61
N ASN A 391 -9.78 10.94 1.60
CA ASN A 391 -9.31 10.51 2.90
C ASN A 391 -10.50 10.54 3.88
N HIS A 392 -10.62 9.48 4.65
CA HIS A 392 -11.63 9.37 5.67
C HIS A 392 -11.02 9.72 7.03
N GLU A 393 -11.33 10.91 7.51
CA GLU A 393 -11.01 11.29 8.88
C GLU A 393 -12.06 10.64 9.80
N LEU A 394 -11.69 9.58 10.47
CA LEU A 394 -12.48 9.06 11.59
C LEU A 394 -12.45 10.13 12.69
N GLY A 395 -13.59 10.73 12.96
CA GLY A 395 -13.81 11.77 13.96
C GLY A 395 -13.42 11.34 15.38
#